data_50735984b1479ea7be33dea166ea7b34
#
_entry.id   50735984b1479ea7be33dea166ea7b34
#
_cell.length_a   1.000
_cell.length_b   1.000
_cell.length_c   1.000
_cell.angle_alpha   90.00
_cell.angle_beta   90.00
_cell.angle_gamma   90.00
#
_symmetry.space_group_name_H-M   'P 1'
#
loop_
_entity.id
_entity.type
_entity.pdbx_description
1 polymer ?
#
loop_
_entity_poly.entity_id
_entity_poly.type
_entity_poly.pdbx_seq_one_letter_code
_entity_poly.pdbx_strand_id
1 'polypeptide(L)' 'MTTWAEFTEKNPQFKLCGGPFDGRKVQAKIYESWPSLIKMVRDGIASVSVYQMRIGDLERYDYAGEAAPEPPPHA' A
#
# COMPACT_ATOMS: atom_id res chain seq x y z
N MET A 1 14.46 11.60 13.62
CA MET A 1 13.54 10.62 13.03
C MET A 1 12.21 11.25 12.68
N THR A 2 11.68 10.91 11.51
CA THR A 2 10.37 11.42 11.10
C THR A 2 9.27 10.63 11.77
N THR A 3 8.37 11.31 12.47
CA THR A 3 7.20 10.66 13.05
C THR A 3 6.12 10.49 11.97
N TRP A 4 5.15 9.64 12.24
CA TRP A 4 4.02 9.45 11.31
C TRP A 4 3.28 10.78 11.08
N ALA A 5 3.07 11.57 12.12
CA ALA A 5 2.40 12.85 11.98
C ALA A 5 3.19 13.82 11.10
N GLU A 6 4.49 13.90 11.28
CA GLU A 6 5.35 14.74 10.44
C GLU A 6 5.35 14.27 8.98
N PHE A 7 5.40 12.96 8.76
CA PHE A 7 5.38 12.39 7.43
C PHE A 7 4.09 12.74 6.69
N THR A 8 2.93 12.59 7.36
CA THR A 8 1.64 12.85 6.74
C THR A 8 1.39 14.34 6.49
N GLU A 9 2.04 15.21 7.22
CA GLU A 9 1.97 16.64 6.96
C GLU A 9 2.75 17.04 5.71
N LYS A 10 3.93 16.47 5.52
CA LYS A 10 4.86 16.89 4.47
C LYS A 10 4.63 16.19 3.15
N ASN A 11 4.37 14.90 3.21
CA ASN A 11 4.26 14.10 2.00
C ASN A 11 3.30 12.93 2.23
N PRO A 12 2.00 13.17 2.13
CA PRO A 12 1.00 12.20 2.52
C PRO A 12 0.70 11.13 1.48
N GLN A 13 1.63 10.82 0.59
CA GLN A 13 1.40 9.82 -0.46
C GLN A 13 2.51 8.79 -0.53
N PHE A 14 2.11 7.52 -0.71
CA PHE A 14 3.02 6.42 -1.02
C PHE A 14 3.01 6.16 -2.52
N LYS A 15 4.16 5.87 -3.10
CA LYS A 15 4.27 5.51 -4.51
C LYS A 15 4.38 3.99 -4.63
N LEU A 16 3.55 3.40 -5.47
CA LEU A 16 3.60 1.97 -5.76
C LEU A 16 4.52 1.71 -6.94
N CYS A 17 5.41 0.74 -6.80
CA CYS A 17 6.40 0.41 -7.81
C CYS A 17 6.22 -1.03 -8.28
N GLY A 18 6.11 -1.22 -9.58
CA GLY A 18 5.94 -2.53 -10.20
C GLY A 18 4.48 -3.01 -10.16
N GLY A 19 4.24 -4.13 -10.83
CA GLY A 19 2.91 -4.76 -10.85
C GLY A 19 1.84 -3.93 -11.55
N PRO A 20 0.56 -4.33 -11.37
CA PRO A 20 -0.55 -3.69 -12.08
C PRO A 20 -0.80 -2.23 -11.71
N PHE A 21 -0.35 -1.80 -10.54
CA PHE A 21 -0.56 -0.44 -10.06
C PHE A 21 0.74 0.39 -10.06
N ASP A 22 1.72 0.01 -10.88
CA ASP A 22 2.98 0.73 -10.99
C ASP A 22 2.74 2.22 -11.27
N GLY A 23 3.39 3.08 -10.49
CA GLY A 23 3.26 4.52 -10.63
C GLY A 23 2.06 5.14 -9.91
N ARG A 24 1.16 4.31 -9.36
CA ARG A 24 0.02 4.83 -8.61
C ARG A 24 0.44 5.36 -7.25
N LYS A 25 -0.20 6.44 -6.84
CA LYS A 25 0.03 7.04 -5.52
C LYS A 25 -1.15 6.74 -4.61
N VAL A 26 -0.84 6.43 -3.34
CA VAL A 26 -1.85 6.11 -2.32
C VAL A 26 -1.72 7.11 -1.19
N GLN A 27 -2.85 7.67 -0.75
CA GLN A 27 -2.87 8.63 0.34
C GLN A 27 -2.41 7.97 1.64
N ALA A 28 -1.34 8.49 2.25
CA ALA A 28 -0.81 7.94 3.50
C ALA A 28 -1.76 8.16 4.66
N LYS A 29 -2.48 9.26 4.66
CA LYS A 29 -3.34 9.64 5.77
C LYS A 29 -4.58 8.76 5.98
N ILE A 30 -4.87 7.83 5.06
CA ILE A 30 -5.94 6.86 5.29
C ILE A 30 -5.51 5.76 6.26
N TYR A 31 -4.22 5.68 6.60
CA TYR A 31 -3.68 4.72 7.55
C TYR A 31 -3.37 5.41 8.87
N GLU A 32 -3.37 4.66 9.96
CA GLU A 32 -3.03 5.19 11.28
C GLU A 32 -1.53 5.28 11.51
N SER A 33 -0.76 4.46 10.78
CA SER A 33 0.70 4.44 10.85
C SER A 33 1.24 3.86 9.55
N TRP A 34 2.56 3.79 9.39
CA TRP A 34 3.14 3.16 8.21
C TRP A 34 2.64 1.73 8.07
N PRO A 35 1.88 1.41 7.01
CA PRO A 35 1.45 0.02 6.80
C PRO A 35 2.62 -0.83 6.34
N SER A 36 2.66 -2.09 6.81
CA SER A 36 3.67 -3.04 6.33
C SER A 36 3.38 -3.46 4.90
N LEU A 37 2.08 -3.56 4.56
CA LEU A 37 1.62 -3.96 3.24
C LEU A 37 0.48 -3.06 2.81
N ILE A 38 0.42 -2.79 1.51
CA ILE A 38 -0.72 -2.11 0.89
C ILE A 38 -1.37 -3.11 -0.05
N LYS A 39 -2.68 -3.31 0.11
CA LYS A 39 -3.46 -4.23 -0.71
C LYS A 39 -4.34 -3.42 -1.67
N MET A 40 -4.21 -3.69 -2.96
CA MET A 40 -4.96 -2.99 -3.99
C MET A 40 -5.92 -3.96 -4.67
N VAL A 41 -7.18 -3.56 -4.78
CA VAL A 41 -8.23 -4.37 -5.41
C VAL A 41 -8.48 -3.86 -6.81
N ARG A 42 -8.58 -4.77 -7.78
CA ARG A 42 -8.89 -4.45 -9.17
C ARG A 42 -10.31 -4.90 -9.49
N ASP A 43 -11.06 -4.04 -10.15
CA ASP A 43 -12.42 -4.37 -10.58
C ASP A 43 -12.41 -5.56 -11.55
N GLY A 44 -13.31 -6.51 -11.31
CA GLY A 44 -13.44 -7.69 -12.16
C GLY A 44 -12.37 -8.74 -11.98
N ILE A 45 -11.41 -8.53 -11.10
CA ILE A 45 -10.32 -9.46 -10.80
C ILE A 45 -10.49 -9.97 -9.38
N ALA A 46 -10.51 -11.30 -9.21
CA ALA A 46 -10.71 -11.91 -7.90
C ALA A 46 -9.42 -12.02 -7.08
N SER A 47 -8.39 -11.26 -7.43
CA SER A 47 -7.14 -11.25 -6.68
C SER A 47 -6.82 -9.86 -6.18
N VAL A 48 -5.98 -9.80 -5.15
CA VAL A 48 -5.56 -8.56 -4.52
C VAL A 48 -4.07 -8.38 -4.79
N SER A 49 -3.69 -7.23 -5.35
CA SER A 49 -2.30 -6.89 -5.58
C SER A 49 -1.68 -6.42 -4.28
N VAL A 50 -0.60 -7.05 -3.84
CA VAL A 50 0.05 -6.75 -2.57
C VAL A 50 1.34 -5.98 -2.83
N TYR A 51 1.49 -4.87 -2.13
CA TYR A 51 2.70 -4.06 -2.17
C TYR A 51 3.29 -4.00 -0.77
N GLN A 52 4.61 -4.20 -0.67
CA GLN A 52 5.30 -4.18 0.62
C GLN A 52 6.25 -3.00 0.71
N MET A 53 6.46 -2.51 1.92
CA MET A 53 7.34 -1.39 2.19
C MET A 53 8.76 -1.71 1.71
N ARG A 54 9.34 -0.77 0.96
CA ARG A 54 10.72 -0.91 0.50
C ARG A 54 11.66 -0.67 1.66
N ILE A 55 12.64 -1.55 1.84
CA ILE A 55 13.65 -1.39 2.87
C ILE A 55 14.46 -0.13 2.57
N GLY A 56 14.54 0.76 3.56
CA GLY A 56 15.29 2.00 3.43
C GLY A 56 14.52 3.16 2.79
N ASP A 57 13.28 2.94 2.36
CA ASP A 57 12.46 3.99 1.76
C ASP A 57 11.00 3.83 2.18
N LEU A 58 10.59 4.65 3.13
CA LEU A 58 9.24 4.57 3.70
C LEU A 58 8.15 5.14 2.80
N GLU A 59 8.51 5.79 1.71
CA GLU A 59 7.56 6.40 0.79
C GLU A 59 7.25 5.53 -0.41
N ARG A 60 7.98 4.44 -0.61
CA ARG A 60 7.82 3.56 -1.76
C ARG A 60 7.47 2.15 -1.34
N TYR A 61 6.54 1.57 -2.08
CA TYR A 61 6.08 0.20 -1.86
C TYR A 61 6.29 -0.60 -3.12
N ASP A 62 6.92 -1.76 -3.00
CA ASP A 62 7.24 -2.62 -4.14
C ASP A 62 6.22 -3.73 -4.29
N TYR A 63 5.90 -4.06 -5.53
CA TYR A 63 4.97 -5.15 -5.82
C TYR A 63 5.51 -6.49 -5.29
N ALA A 64 4.70 -7.15 -4.46
CA ALA A 64 5.06 -8.40 -3.82
C ALA A 64 4.27 -9.61 -4.36
N GLY A 65 3.35 -9.40 -5.28
CA GLY A 65 2.57 -10.47 -5.88
C GLY A 65 1.08 -10.32 -5.66
N GLU A 66 0.32 -11.33 -6.07
CA GLU A 66 -1.13 -11.37 -5.90
C GLU A 66 -1.50 -12.30 -4.76
N ALA A 67 -2.55 -11.95 -4.03
CA ALA A 67 -3.09 -12.77 -2.97
C ALA A 67 -4.58 -12.99 -3.20
N ALA A 68 -5.12 -14.05 -2.60
CA ALA A 68 -6.56 -14.26 -2.62
C ALA A 68 -7.26 -13.17 -1.81
N PRO A 69 -8.46 -12.71 -2.22
CA PRO A 69 -9.21 -11.76 -1.43
C PRO A 69 -9.60 -12.35 -0.08
N GLU A 70 -9.64 -11.51 0.95
CA GLU A 70 -10.03 -11.97 2.26
C GLU A 70 -11.49 -12.43 2.25
N PRO A 71 -11.84 -13.57 2.91
CA PRO A 71 -13.22 -13.98 3.00
C PRO A 71 -14.02 -12.97 3.83
N PRO A 72 -15.33 -12.86 3.59
CA PRO A 72 -16.16 -12.00 4.43
C PRO A 72 -16.12 -12.45 5.88
N PRO A 73 -16.32 -11.54 6.85
CA PRO A 73 -16.20 -11.85 8.27
C PRO A 73 -17.21 -12.87 8.77
N HIS A 74 -18.21 -13.16 7.99
CA HIS A 74 -19.13 -14.24 8.25
C HIS A 74 -19.27 -15.09 7.05
N ALA A 75 -18.70 -16.21 7.13
CA ALA A 75 -18.94 -17.23 6.12
C ALA A 75 -20.07 -18.10 6.57
#